data_342e78e3d0f26ff54337919201b102af
#
_entry.id   342e78e3d0f26ff54337919201b102af
#
_cell.length_a   1.000
_cell.length_b   1.000
_cell.length_c   1.000
_cell.angle_alpha   90.00
_cell.angle_beta   90.00
_cell.angle_gamma   90.00
#
_symmetry.space_group_name_H-M   'P 1'
#
loop_
_entity.id
_entity.type
_entity.pdbx_description
1 polymer ?
#
loop_
_entity_poly.entity_id
_entity_poly.type
_entity_poly.pdbx_seq_one_letter_code
_entity_poly.pdbx_strand_id
1 'polypeptide(L)'
;MKELNDFIWETHGIHAGTEQDHVKHGIDQLEDIVEKAIEANHPSITFIIHSPRLTNFRYTAERDTNVKFIRGNRSYLNYPKRIANLRKKYEGTINIKYGVELEWMGTDLGLQWSRSKIFQAEDADYVIGSVHFAPEGLPYDGSKEEAQKLLKLRGSLEAYWDGYFNEMIQMIESFGDMIQIIGHIDLPKLNVDMPEALINFEISSHPLANKFRTLLELIADRNLSLDVNMAGKVKGVGVYPTQSILKRANQLQIPVCVGTDTHYVDHYGLNFKESLEYIQQAGYESYVSYSKLIPENRTIFNDHELKVKYTILNKGIELLNQRFENEERRSIPDFSFGGNFSEFINIYRNSTGMGNYSAIRIRKNGKSITITNEIPKITTAEVNGLFSEHLDKPGVISSLFNTLASEGINVETARLKSNKDGTAIAFLSIDDKNGNVKNAIDFIQGTDVGLFTNLIYKENAKLPNYYREGVYLLEMDGVKLNLALSDKVILTKHNNAPGVLLILLSALASKNINISDLRLGKLNNIGYSAISVVGDSNEIKSLLTKLGNQYYEANLIEFYSM
;
A
#
# COMPACT_ATOMS: atom_id res chain seq x y z
N MET A 1 -9.43 -15.60 -17.16
CA MET A 1 -10.10 -15.24 -15.89
C MET A 1 -9.18 -15.40 -14.68
N LYS A 2 -8.32 -16.44 -14.60
CA LYS A 2 -7.31 -16.55 -13.52
C LYS A 2 -6.36 -15.35 -13.44
N GLU A 3 -6.14 -14.68 -14.54
CA GLU A 3 -5.10 -13.65 -14.73
C GLU A 3 -5.48 -12.25 -14.20
N LEU A 4 -6.77 -11.94 -14.06
CA LEU A 4 -7.23 -10.64 -13.57
C LEU A 4 -7.19 -10.55 -12.04
N ASN A 5 -7.41 -11.67 -11.37
CA ASN A 5 -7.44 -11.75 -9.90
C ASN A 5 -6.09 -11.43 -9.26
N ASP A 6 -4.97 -11.66 -9.98
CA ASP A 6 -3.61 -11.39 -9.50
C ASP A 6 -3.32 -9.90 -9.24
N PHE A 7 -4.20 -8.99 -9.69
CA PHE A 7 -3.99 -7.54 -9.62
C PHE A 7 -5.03 -6.80 -8.80
N ILE A 8 -6.05 -7.49 -8.27
CA ILE A 8 -7.12 -6.84 -7.51
C ILE A 8 -6.82 -6.91 -6.02
N TRP A 9 -6.79 -5.74 -5.40
CA TRP A 9 -6.62 -5.54 -3.96
C TRP A 9 -7.93 -5.08 -3.34
N GLU A 10 -8.70 -6.07 -2.88
CA GLU A 10 -9.94 -5.79 -2.17
C GLU A 10 -9.67 -5.13 -0.82
N THR A 11 -10.54 -4.21 -0.43
CA THR A 11 -10.48 -3.54 0.87
C THR A 11 -11.66 -3.92 1.74
N HIS A 12 -12.90 -3.71 1.30
CA HIS A 12 -14.07 -4.21 2.02
C HIS A 12 -14.32 -5.67 1.63
N GLY A 13 -13.53 -6.57 2.18
CA GLY A 13 -13.45 -7.96 1.79
C GLY A 13 -14.51 -8.86 2.42
N ILE A 14 -14.08 -9.99 2.98
CA ILE A 14 -14.99 -11.01 3.48
C ILE A 14 -15.20 -10.94 4.99
N HIS A 15 -16.46 -10.94 5.41
CA HIS A 15 -16.86 -11.13 6.79
C HIS A 15 -16.80 -12.62 7.13
N ALA A 16 -15.84 -13.04 7.94
CA ALA A 16 -15.63 -14.42 8.29
C ALA A 16 -15.08 -14.60 9.70
N GLY A 17 -15.15 -15.82 10.20
CA GLY A 17 -14.60 -16.19 11.50
C GLY A 17 -15.34 -15.61 12.71
N THR A 18 -16.53 -15.07 12.51
CA THR A 18 -17.36 -14.44 13.56
C THR A 18 -18.47 -15.36 14.08
N GLU A 19 -18.23 -16.63 14.06
CA GLU A 19 -19.16 -17.77 14.30
C GLU A 19 -20.19 -17.57 15.41
N GLN A 20 -19.99 -16.60 16.27
CA GLN A 20 -20.71 -16.55 17.54
C GLN A 20 -21.52 -15.26 17.72
N ASP A 21 -21.47 -14.37 16.73
CA ASP A 21 -21.99 -13.03 16.93
C ASP A 21 -23.36 -12.82 16.36
N HIS A 22 -23.65 -13.46 15.26
CA HIS A 22 -24.85 -13.22 14.49
C HIS A 22 -25.44 -14.52 13.95
N VAL A 23 -26.69 -14.44 13.58
CA VAL A 23 -27.45 -15.51 12.96
C VAL A 23 -26.83 -15.89 11.62
N LYS A 24 -25.86 -16.77 11.62
CA LYS A 24 -25.13 -17.25 10.43
C LYS A 24 -24.44 -16.14 9.59
N HIS A 25 -23.95 -15.10 10.24
CA HIS A 25 -23.27 -14.00 9.57
C HIS A 25 -21.75 -14.18 9.65
N GLY A 26 -21.09 -14.42 8.52
CA GLY A 26 -19.63 -14.58 8.47
C GLY A 26 -19.10 -15.79 9.25
N ILE A 27 -19.77 -16.94 9.17
CA ILE A 27 -19.46 -18.14 9.98
C ILE A 27 -18.34 -19.01 9.38
N ASP A 28 -17.96 -18.78 8.13
CA ASP A 28 -16.96 -19.60 7.45
C ASP A 28 -15.58 -19.53 8.12
N GLN A 29 -14.81 -20.61 8.00
CA GLN A 29 -13.48 -20.66 8.60
C GLN A 29 -12.51 -19.79 7.81
N LEU A 30 -11.68 -19.03 8.52
CA LEU A 30 -10.72 -18.11 7.89
C LEU A 30 -9.73 -18.85 6.98
N GLU A 31 -9.29 -20.02 7.39
CA GLU A 31 -8.36 -20.86 6.65
C GLU A 31 -8.91 -21.30 5.29
N ASP A 32 -10.15 -21.76 5.24
CA ASP A 32 -10.80 -22.23 4.00
C ASP A 32 -10.87 -21.10 2.95
N ILE A 33 -11.08 -19.88 3.43
CA ILE A 33 -11.15 -18.69 2.57
C ILE A 33 -9.75 -18.29 2.08
N VAL A 34 -8.74 -18.37 2.94
CA VAL A 34 -7.34 -18.11 2.53
C VAL A 34 -6.92 -19.12 1.46
N GLU A 35 -7.23 -20.38 1.64
CA GLU A 35 -6.89 -21.41 0.67
C GLU A 35 -7.60 -21.18 -0.68
N LYS A 36 -8.87 -20.80 -0.65
CA LYS A 36 -9.61 -20.42 -1.86
C LYS A 36 -9.00 -19.19 -2.56
N ALA A 37 -8.52 -18.20 -1.80
CA ALA A 37 -7.83 -17.03 -2.35
C ALA A 37 -6.49 -17.40 -3.01
N ILE A 38 -5.73 -18.32 -2.41
CA ILE A 38 -4.49 -18.85 -2.96
C ILE A 38 -4.77 -19.63 -4.26
N GLU A 39 -5.78 -20.51 -4.27
CA GLU A 39 -6.20 -21.25 -5.48
C GLU A 39 -6.63 -20.30 -6.62
N ALA A 40 -7.23 -19.17 -6.28
CA ALA A 40 -7.61 -18.13 -7.22
C ALA A 40 -6.44 -17.23 -7.65
N ASN A 41 -5.23 -17.42 -7.11
CA ASN A 41 -4.04 -16.59 -7.28
C ASN A 41 -4.26 -15.12 -6.89
N HIS A 42 -5.01 -14.85 -5.84
CA HIS A 42 -5.14 -13.48 -5.34
C HIS A 42 -3.85 -13.04 -4.62
N PRO A 43 -3.38 -11.81 -4.83
CA PRO A 43 -2.17 -11.31 -4.17
C PRO A 43 -2.40 -11.01 -2.69
N SER A 44 -3.64 -10.76 -2.33
CA SER A 44 -4.03 -10.50 -0.95
C SER A 44 -5.47 -10.93 -0.70
N ILE A 45 -5.77 -11.14 0.58
CA ILE A 45 -7.13 -11.30 1.08
C ILE A 45 -7.36 -10.35 2.26
N THR A 46 -8.55 -9.80 2.34
CA THR A 46 -8.93 -8.92 3.44
C THR A 46 -10.12 -9.49 4.19
N PHE A 47 -9.93 -9.68 5.48
CA PHE A 47 -10.99 -10.07 6.41
C PHE A 47 -11.57 -8.84 7.08
N ILE A 48 -12.89 -8.80 7.22
CA ILE A 48 -13.60 -7.72 7.91
C ILE A 48 -14.31 -8.28 9.14
N ILE A 49 -14.29 -7.53 10.22
CA ILE A 49 -15.09 -7.81 11.39
C ILE A 49 -15.96 -6.61 11.76
N HIS A 50 -17.25 -6.84 11.99
CA HIS A 50 -18.11 -5.80 12.54
C HIS A 50 -17.72 -5.48 13.98
N SER A 51 -17.70 -4.20 14.33
CA SER A 51 -17.58 -3.80 15.73
C SER A 51 -18.86 -4.21 16.48
N PRO A 52 -18.72 -4.72 17.73
CA PRO A 52 -19.88 -5.08 18.53
C PRO A 52 -20.79 -3.89 18.79
N ARG A 53 -22.11 -4.08 18.64
CA ARG A 53 -23.14 -3.07 18.88
C ARG A 53 -23.66 -3.09 20.30
N LEU A 54 -24.33 -2.02 20.71
CA LEU A 54 -25.14 -2.00 21.92
C LEU A 54 -26.43 -2.80 21.73
N THR A 55 -26.99 -3.29 22.83
CA THR A 55 -28.14 -4.24 22.81
C THR A 55 -29.39 -3.71 22.13
N ASN A 56 -29.56 -2.39 22.07
CA ASN A 56 -30.72 -1.76 21.40
C ASN A 56 -30.58 -1.75 19.87
N PHE A 57 -29.37 -1.94 19.35
CA PHE A 57 -29.08 -1.92 17.90
C PHE A 57 -28.95 -3.35 17.40
N ARG A 58 -30.09 -4.02 17.23
CA ARG A 58 -30.19 -5.42 16.77
C ARG A 58 -31.19 -5.54 15.65
N TYR A 59 -30.85 -6.35 14.68
CA TYR A 59 -31.81 -6.83 13.68
C TYR A 59 -32.87 -7.72 14.35
N THR A 60 -34.07 -7.78 13.76
CA THR A 60 -35.15 -8.65 14.28
C THR A 60 -34.68 -10.10 14.37
N ALA A 61 -33.98 -10.59 13.36
CA ALA A 61 -33.44 -11.96 13.35
C ALA A 61 -32.48 -12.25 14.51
N GLU A 62 -31.70 -11.26 14.96
CA GLU A 62 -30.80 -11.40 16.12
C GLU A 62 -31.56 -11.41 17.46
N ARG A 63 -32.69 -10.68 17.53
CA ARG A 63 -33.55 -10.66 18.74
C ARG A 63 -34.23 -12.00 18.95
N ASP A 64 -34.62 -12.66 17.88
CA ASP A 64 -35.38 -13.91 17.91
C ASP A 64 -34.52 -15.14 18.27
N THR A 65 -33.20 -15.05 18.15
CA THR A 65 -32.29 -16.20 18.33
C THR A 65 -31.65 -16.30 19.69
N ASN A 66 -31.91 -15.42 20.64
CA ASN A 66 -31.29 -15.42 21.98
C ASN A 66 -29.74 -15.38 21.95
N VAL A 67 -29.15 -14.85 20.88
CA VAL A 67 -27.70 -14.74 20.73
C VAL A 67 -27.15 -13.85 21.84
N LYS A 68 -26.24 -14.38 22.64
CA LYS A 68 -25.66 -13.64 23.77
C LYS A 68 -24.62 -12.64 23.26
N PHE A 69 -24.88 -11.35 23.41
CA PHE A 69 -24.00 -10.24 23.06
C PHE A 69 -22.58 -10.34 23.62
N ILE A 70 -22.42 -11.00 24.76
CA ILE A 70 -21.11 -11.23 25.40
C ILE A 70 -20.16 -12.01 24.50
N ARG A 71 -20.67 -12.88 23.62
CA ARG A 71 -19.85 -13.69 22.70
C ARG A 71 -19.25 -12.84 21.57
N GLY A 72 -20.02 -11.88 21.01
CA GLY A 72 -19.55 -10.98 19.97
C GLY A 72 -18.36 -10.13 20.40
N ASN A 73 -18.44 -9.56 21.57
CA ASN A 73 -17.31 -8.78 22.09
C ASN A 73 -16.06 -9.66 22.30
N ARG A 74 -16.20 -10.91 22.72
CA ARG A 74 -15.06 -11.84 22.87
C ARG A 74 -14.46 -12.22 21.52
N SER A 75 -15.28 -12.48 20.52
CA SER A 75 -14.82 -12.76 19.15
C SER A 75 -14.05 -11.58 18.60
N TYR A 76 -14.58 -10.38 18.72
CA TYR A 76 -13.95 -9.15 18.30
C TYR A 76 -12.57 -8.96 18.94
N LEU A 77 -12.47 -9.09 20.27
CA LEU A 77 -11.20 -8.93 21.01
C LEU A 77 -10.15 -10.00 20.65
N ASN A 78 -10.58 -11.17 20.21
CA ASN A 78 -9.67 -12.26 19.83
C ASN A 78 -9.30 -12.23 18.34
N TYR A 79 -9.97 -11.42 17.53
CA TYR A 79 -9.79 -11.41 16.08
C TYR A 79 -8.37 -11.01 15.64
N PRO A 80 -7.73 -9.97 16.20
CA PRO A 80 -6.36 -9.61 15.86
C PRO A 80 -5.38 -10.78 16.04
N LYS A 81 -5.52 -11.54 17.13
CA LYS A 81 -4.69 -12.72 17.39
C LYS A 81 -4.91 -13.84 16.37
N ARG A 82 -6.16 -14.06 15.93
CA ARG A 82 -6.47 -15.04 14.87
C ARG A 82 -5.82 -14.63 13.56
N ILE A 83 -5.95 -13.36 13.16
CA ILE A 83 -5.31 -12.81 11.96
C ILE A 83 -3.79 -12.92 12.03
N ALA A 84 -3.18 -12.58 13.18
CA ALA A 84 -1.74 -12.72 13.37
C ALA A 84 -1.26 -14.18 13.17
N ASN A 85 -2.03 -15.15 13.66
CA ASN A 85 -1.73 -16.57 13.45
C ASN A 85 -1.84 -16.97 11.96
N LEU A 86 -2.85 -16.46 11.24
CA LEU A 86 -2.99 -16.69 9.80
C LEU A 86 -1.85 -16.06 9.01
N ARG A 87 -1.50 -14.81 9.30
CA ARG A 87 -0.35 -14.12 8.69
C ARG A 87 0.92 -14.95 8.84
N LYS A 88 1.16 -15.52 10.03
CA LYS A 88 2.30 -16.39 10.28
C LYS A 88 2.21 -17.73 9.53
N LYS A 89 1.01 -18.33 9.46
CA LYS A 89 0.79 -19.64 8.79
C LYS A 89 1.03 -19.53 7.28
N TYR A 90 0.62 -18.42 6.66
CA TYR A 90 0.67 -18.22 5.21
C TYR A 90 1.72 -17.17 4.79
N GLU A 91 2.71 -16.93 5.64
CA GLU A 91 3.81 -16.00 5.35
C GLU A 91 4.52 -16.36 4.05
N GLY A 92 4.70 -15.37 3.17
CA GLY A 92 5.31 -15.55 1.84
C GLY A 92 4.38 -16.17 0.78
N THR A 93 3.15 -16.56 1.14
CA THR A 93 2.19 -17.15 0.19
C THR A 93 1.14 -16.15 -0.24
N ILE A 94 0.51 -15.45 0.69
CA ILE A 94 -0.53 -14.46 0.42
C ILE A 94 -0.49 -13.37 1.48
N ASN A 95 -0.77 -12.12 1.09
CA ASN A 95 -0.88 -11.01 2.04
C ASN A 95 -2.26 -11.01 2.71
N ILE A 96 -2.28 -11.19 4.02
CA ILE A 96 -3.53 -11.22 4.80
C ILE A 96 -3.69 -9.89 5.53
N LYS A 97 -4.71 -9.15 5.16
CA LYS A 97 -5.12 -7.90 5.79
C LYS A 97 -6.39 -8.11 6.62
N TYR A 98 -6.62 -7.23 7.58
CA TYR A 98 -7.94 -7.16 8.17
C TYR A 98 -8.34 -5.72 8.48
N GLY A 99 -9.64 -5.46 8.33
CA GLY A 99 -10.26 -4.20 8.69
C GLY A 99 -11.37 -4.39 9.72
N VAL A 100 -11.80 -3.29 10.28
CA VAL A 100 -12.97 -3.22 11.15
C VAL A 100 -14.04 -2.41 10.46
N GLU A 101 -15.25 -2.95 10.36
CA GLU A 101 -16.42 -2.18 10.03
C GLU A 101 -17.06 -1.66 11.31
N LEU A 102 -16.83 -0.36 11.53
CA LEU A 102 -17.26 0.35 12.73
C LEU A 102 -18.73 0.75 12.60
N GLU A 103 -19.52 0.34 13.58
CA GLU A 103 -20.93 0.68 13.65
C GLU A 103 -21.14 2.07 14.27
N TRP A 104 -21.83 2.94 13.54
CA TRP A 104 -22.38 4.18 14.07
C TRP A 104 -23.77 3.94 14.68
N MET A 105 -24.00 4.40 15.89
CA MET A 105 -25.24 4.15 16.64
C MET A 105 -26.00 5.43 17.05
N GLY A 106 -25.54 6.60 16.60
CA GLY A 106 -26.27 7.88 16.72
C GLY A 106 -26.60 8.36 18.15
N THR A 107 -25.93 7.81 19.17
CA THR A 107 -26.15 8.18 20.58
C THR A 107 -24.84 8.41 21.30
N ASP A 108 -24.83 9.23 22.38
CA ASP A 108 -23.62 9.48 23.17
C ASP A 108 -22.99 8.19 23.71
N LEU A 109 -23.81 7.26 24.17
CA LEU A 109 -23.35 5.96 24.64
C LEU A 109 -22.80 5.12 23.48
N GLY A 110 -23.47 5.16 22.31
CA GLY A 110 -23.03 4.51 21.08
C GLY A 110 -21.67 5.05 20.63
N LEU A 111 -21.48 6.36 20.63
CA LEU A 111 -20.21 7.00 20.29
C LEU A 111 -19.07 6.55 21.21
N GLN A 112 -19.27 6.59 22.52
CA GLN A 112 -18.26 6.14 23.49
C GLN A 112 -17.93 4.65 23.30
N TRP A 113 -18.95 3.82 23.07
CA TRP A 113 -18.79 2.40 22.80
C TRP A 113 -17.98 2.15 21.53
N SER A 114 -18.35 2.78 20.42
CA SER A 114 -17.67 2.61 19.12
C SER A 114 -16.22 3.10 19.17
N ARG A 115 -15.93 4.22 19.82
CA ARG A 115 -14.56 4.67 20.09
C ARG A 115 -13.74 3.62 20.84
N SER A 116 -14.31 3.02 21.87
CA SER A 116 -13.64 1.96 22.63
C SER A 116 -13.29 0.74 21.75
N LYS A 117 -14.11 0.45 20.72
CA LYS A 117 -13.88 -0.66 19.81
C LYS A 117 -12.76 -0.36 18.82
N ILE A 118 -12.64 0.87 18.34
CA ILE A 118 -11.49 1.27 17.50
C ILE A 118 -10.18 1.05 18.28
N PHE A 119 -10.08 1.50 19.52
CA PHE A 119 -8.89 1.28 20.35
C PHE A 119 -8.61 -0.20 20.66
N GLN A 120 -9.61 -1.06 20.59
CA GLN A 120 -9.46 -2.50 20.76
C GLN A 120 -9.13 -3.25 19.46
N ALA A 121 -9.16 -2.56 18.32
CA ALA A 121 -8.84 -3.11 17.00
C ALA A 121 -7.33 -3.09 16.73
N GLU A 122 -6.56 -3.76 17.59
CA GLU A 122 -5.10 -3.83 17.46
C GLU A 122 -4.70 -4.38 16.09
N ASP A 123 -3.70 -3.76 15.45
CA ASP A 123 -3.14 -4.15 14.15
C ASP A 123 -4.13 -4.17 12.97
N ALA A 124 -5.28 -3.49 13.08
CA ALA A 124 -6.18 -3.31 11.94
C ALA A 124 -5.48 -2.50 10.83
N ASP A 125 -5.66 -2.93 9.59
CA ASP A 125 -5.10 -2.23 8.42
C ASP A 125 -5.92 -0.99 8.07
N TYR A 126 -7.20 -0.93 8.45
CA TYR A 126 -8.10 0.23 8.29
C TYR A 126 -9.41 0.04 9.07
N VAL A 127 -10.15 1.14 9.18
CA VAL A 127 -11.49 1.18 9.79
C VAL A 127 -12.47 1.77 8.77
N ILE A 128 -13.55 1.04 8.50
CA ILE A 128 -14.69 1.49 7.70
C ILE A 128 -15.73 2.06 8.66
N GLY A 129 -16.17 3.29 8.45
CA GLY A 129 -17.29 3.86 9.18
C GLY A 129 -18.61 3.57 8.44
N SER A 130 -19.54 2.87 9.09
CA SER A 130 -20.82 2.49 8.49
C SER A 130 -21.99 2.89 9.37
N VAL A 131 -23.10 3.23 8.71
CA VAL A 131 -24.38 3.59 9.34
C VAL A 131 -25.41 2.54 8.94
N HIS A 132 -25.62 1.54 9.80
CA HIS A 132 -26.67 0.54 9.58
C HIS A 132 -27.93 0.84 10.35
N PHE A 133 -27.85 1.60 11.44
CA PHE A 133 -28.98 1.86 12.34
C PHE A 133 -29.26 3.36 12.51
N ALA A 134 -30.53 3.68 12.57
CA ALA A 134 -30.96 4.97 13.07
C ALA A 134 -30.85 5.04 14.62
N PRO A 135 -30.74 6.23 15.24
CA PRO A 135 -30.65 6.38 16.69
C PRO A 135 -31.78 5.70 17.46
N GLU A 136 -32.92 5.51 16.82
CA GLU A 136 -34.09 4.79 17.35
C GLU A 136 -33.88 3.28 17.45
N GLY A 137 -32.74 2.77 16.99
CA GLY A 137 -32.41 1.33 17.00
C GLY A 137 -33.12 0.53 15.89
N LEU A 138 -33.65 1.20 14.86
CA LEU A 138 -34.19 0.58 13.67
C LEU A 138 -33.15 0.56 12.54
N PRO A 139 -32.94 -0.57 11.86
CA PRO A 139 -31.94 -0.67 10.80
C PRO A 139 -32.42 -0.04 9.47
N TYR A 140 -31.48 0.58 8.75
CA TYR A 140 -31.69 1.05 7.37
C TYR A 140 -31.63 -0.10 6.36
N ASP A 141 -30.85 -1.13 6.66
CA ASP A 141 -30.56 -2.29 5.80
C ASP A 141 -31.15 -3.61 6.30
N GLY A 142 -32.03 -3.54 7.30
CA GLY A 142 -32.74 -4.71 7.84
C GLY A 142 -33.78 -5.25 6.89
N SER A 143 -34.84 -5.85 7.45
CA SER A 143 -35.98 -6.30 6.64
C SER A 143 -36.76 -5.10 6.05
N LYS A 144 -37.52 -5.37 4.97
CA LYS A 144 -38.40 -4.37 4.37
C LYS A 144 -39.39 -3.77 5.38
N GLU A 145 -39.88 -4.61 6.31
CA GLU A 145 -40.77 -4.22 7.38
C GLU A 145 -40.11 -3.26 8.37
N GLU A 146 -38.83 -3.49 8.73
CA GLU A 146 -38.09 -2.60 9.62
C GLU A 146 -37.83 -1.24 8.94
N ALA A 147 -37.42 -1.23 7.67
CA ALA A 147 -37.23 -0.01 6.90
C ALA A 147 -38.55 0.78 6.74
N GLN A 148 -39.66 0.12 6.52
CA GLN A 148 -40.98 0.77 6.44
C GLN A 148 -41.44 1.35 7.79
N LYS A 149 -41.11 0.70 8.92
CA LYS A 149 -41.36 1.27 10.25
C LYS A 149 -40.56 2.56 10.46
N LEU A 150 -39.29 2.55 10.07
CA LEU A 150 -38.44 3.74 10.17
C LEU A 150 -38.94 4.85 9.23
N LEU A 151 -39.31 4.54 7.98
CA LEU A 151 -39.87 5.49 7.03
C LEU A 151 -41.15 6.14 7.56
N LYS A 152 -42.05 5.34 8.13
CA LYS A 152 -43.26 5.85 8.77
C LYS A 152 -42.96 6.76 9.95
N LEU A 153 -41.93 6.43 10.76
CA LEU A 153 -41.50 7.26 11.89
C LEU A 153 -40.95 8.60 11.42
N ARG A 154 -40.20 8.61 10.33
CA ARG A 154 -39.63 9.83 9.72
C ARG A 154 -40.64 10.69 8.97
N GLY A 155 -41.76 10.11 8.56
CA GLY A 155 -42.90 10.81 7.96
C GLY A 155 -42.87 11.01 6.46
N SER A 156 -41.69 11.11 5.84
CA SER A 156 -41.52 11.19 4.38
C SER A 156 -40.26 10.51 3.91
N LEU A 157 -40.16 10.27 2.59
CA LEU A 157 -39.00 9.69 1.94
C LEU A 157 -37.76 10.59 2.10
N GLU A 158 -37.94 11.90 1.91
CA GLU A 158 -36.90 12.90 2.07
C GLU A 158 -36.40 12.95 3.52
N ALA A 159 -37.29 12.92 4.50
CA ALA A 159 -36.93 12.94 5.93
C ALA A 159 -36.21 11.64 6.34
N TYR A 160 -36.51 10.50 5.74
CA TYR A 160 -35.81 9.24 5.95
C TYR A 160 -34.36 9.33 5.51
N TRP A 161 -34.12 9.80 4.28
CA TRP A 161 -32.75 9.98 3.74
C TRP A 161 -32.00 11.13 4.43
N ASP A 162 -32.70 12.20 4.78
CA ASP A 162 -32.13 13.31 5.54
C ASP A 162 -31.57 12.83 6.89
N GLY A 163 -32.34 12.00 7.59
CA GLY A 163 -31.89 11.36 8.83
C GLY A 163 -30.66 10.49 8.63
N TYR A 164 -30.61 9.68 7.59
CA TYR A 164 -29.46 8.85 7.27
C TYR A 164 -28.18 9.68 7.03
N PHE A 165 -28.27 10.75 6.24
CA PHE A 165 -27.11 11.62 5.99
C PHE A 165 -26.69 12.42 7.21
N ASN A 166 -27.63 12.79 8.09
CA ASN A 166 -27.28 13.39 9.39
C ASN A 166 -26.42 12.44 10.22
N GLU A 167 -26.79 11.17 10.28
CA GLU A 167 -26.00 10.16 10.99
C GLU A 167 -24.62 10.00 10.38
N MET A 168 -24.47 10.00 9.05
CA MET A 168 -23.18 9.97 8.40
C MET A 168 -22.32 11.18 8.71
N ILE A 169 -22.87 12.38 8.62
CA ILE A 169 -22.16 13.63 8.96
C ILE A 169 -21.66 13.58 10.40
N GLN A 170 -22.56 13.22 11.35
CA GLN A 170 -22.19 13.10 12.76
C GLN A 170 -21.11 12.04 13.01
N MET A 171 -21.16 10.92 12.31
CA MET A 171 -20.14 9.88 12.34
C MET A 171 -18.77 10.43 11.91
N ILE A 172 -18.72 11.10 10.75
CA ILE A 172 -17.47 11.68 10.22
C ILE A 172 -16.91 12.73 11.15
N GLU A 173 -17.76 13.63 11.67
CA GLU A 173 -17.35 14.68 12.61
C GLU A 173 -16.86 14.10 13.94
N SER A 174 -17.46 13.00 14.40
CA SER A 174 -17.16 12.39 15.69
C SER A 174 -15.90 11.52 15.67
N PHE A 175 -15.64 10.80 14.58
CA PHE A 175 -14.50 9.88 14.48
C PHE A 175 -13.27 10.52 13.84
N GLY A 176 -13.45 11.53 12.97
CA GLY A 176 -12.33 12.22 12.30
C GLY A 176 -11.37 11.24 11.63
N ASP A 177 -10.10 11.31 11.97
CA ASP A 177 -9.03 10.49 11.38
C ASP A 177 -9.01 9.03 11.88
N MET A 178 -9.93 8.66 12.79
CA MET A 178 -10.02 7.28 13.30
C MET A 178 -10.66 6.31 12.30
N ILE A 179 -11.36 6.82 11.27
CA ILE A 179 -11.89 6.04 10.15
C ILE A 179 -11.18 6.45 8.86
N GLN A 180 -11.02 5.53 7.93
CA GLN A 180 -10.37 5.76 6.64
C GLN A 180 -11.35 5.69 5.48
N ILE A 181 -12.45 4.97 5.65
CA ILE A 181 -13.37 4.61 4.58
C ILE A 181 -14.81 4.85 5.04
N ILE A 182 -15.63 5.37 4.15
CA ILE A 182 -17.09 5.45 4.32
C ILE A 182 -17.71 4.23 3.64
N GLY A 183 -18.32 3.36 4.42
CA GLY A 183 -19.04 2.18 3.92
C GLY A 183 -20.32 2.59 3.17
N HIS A 184 -20.62 1.89 2.09
CA HIS A 184 -21.87 1.88 1.30
C HIS A 184 -22.78 3.11 1.50
N ILE A 185 -22.29 4.31 1.10
CA ILE A 185 -22.88 5.64 1.37
C ILE A 185 -24.38 5.78 1.03
N ASP A 186 -24.93 4.97 0.12
CA ASP A 186 -26.33 4.96 -0.27
C ASP A 186 -27.05 3.64 0.09
N LEU A 187 -26.62 3.01 1.21
CA LEU A 187 -27.16 1.75 1.73
C LEU A 187 -28.68 1.66 1.82
N PRO A 188 -29.43 2.73 2.23
CA PRO A 188 -30.87 2.64 2.40
C PRO A 188 -31.65 2.29 1.13
N LYS A 189 -31.05 2.47 -0.07
CA LYS A 189 -31.69 2.06 -1.34
C LYS A 189 -31.98 0.55 -1.42
N LEU A 190 -31.43 -0.23 -0.51
CA LEU A 190 -31.75 -1.66 -0.37
C LEU A 190 -33.25 -1.89 -0.15
N ASN A 191 -33.89 -1.05 0.66
CA ASN A 191 -35.26 -1.25 1.11
C ASN A 191 -36.19 -0.07 0.83
N VAL A 192 -35.65 1.10 0.51
CA VAL A 192 -36.37 2.35 0.36
C VAL A 192 -35.85 3.11 -0.87
N ASP A 193 -36.75 3.50 -1.76
CA ASP A 193 -36.36 4.20 -2.98
C ASP A 193 -35.59 5.49 -2.69
N MET A 194 -34.71 5.86 -3.60
CA MET A 194 -34.08 7.18 -3.56
C MET A 194 -35.05 8.25 -4.02
N PRO A 195 -35.23 9.34 -3.26
CA PRO A 195 -36.09 10.46 -3.70
C PRO A 195 -35.49 11.15 -4.92
N GLU A 196 -36.36 11.79 -5.74
CA GLU A 196 -35.93 12.49 -6.95
C GLU A 196 -34.87 13.54 -6.70
N ALA A 197 -34.92 14.20 -5.56
CA ALA A 197 -33.89 15.15 -5.11
C ALA A 197 -32.50 14.55 -5.03
N LEU A 198 -32.36 13.26 -4.70
CA LEU A 198 -31.09 12.54 -4.65
C LEU A 198 -30.71 11.93 -6.00
N ILE A 199 -31.68 11.48 -6.79
CA ILE A 199 -31.39 10.99 -8.16
C ILE A 199 -30.79 12.12 -8.99
N ASN A 200 -31.28 13.35 -8.81
CA ASN A 200 -30.84 14.55 -9.51
C ASN A 200 -30.05 15.51 -8.62
N PHE A 201 -29.31 15.00 -7.65
CA PHE A 201 -28.68 15.81 -6.59
C PHE A 201 -27.73 16.87 -7.13
N GLU A 202 -27.10 16.68 -8.28
CA GLU A 202 -26.18 17.65 -8.90
C GLU A 202 -26.84 18.98 -9.24
N ILE A 203 -28.09 18.94 -9.72
CA ILE A 203 -28.83 20.12 -10.21
C ILE A 203 -30.00 20.53 -9.32
N SER A 204 -30.42 19.67 -8.39
CA SER A 204 -31.55 19.93 -7.50
C SER A 204 -31.22 21.01 -6.47
N SER A 205 -32.10 21.98 -6.29
CA SER A 205 -32.06 22.99 -5.21
C SER A 205 -32.71 22.50 -3.90
N HIS A 206 -33.20 21.28 -3.86
CA HIS A 206 -33.82 20.72 -2.68
C HIS A 206 -32.84 20.65 -1.50
N PRO A 207 -33.27 20.96 -0.25
CA PRO A 207 -32.38 20.91 0.93
C PRO A 207 -31.62 19.58 1.11
N LEU A 208 -32.29 18.45 0.84
CA LEU A 208 -31.69 17.11 0.91
C LEU A 208 -30.53 16.95 -0.10
N ALA A 209 -30.69 17.47 -1.33
CA ALA A 209 -29.64 17.44 -2.33
C ALA A 209 -28.44 18.31 -1.92
N ASN A 210 -28.72 19.50 -1.33
CA ASN A 210 -27.66 20.36 -0.77
C ASN A 210 -26.90 19.64 0.35
N LYS A 211 -27.62 19.03 1.30
CA LYS A 211 -27.00 18.24 2.38
C LYS A 211 -26.12 17.12 1.85
N PHE A 212 -26.59 16.40 0.83
CA PHE A 212 -25.81 15.31 0.24
C PHE A 212 -24.53 15.82 -0.46
N ARG A 213 -24.58 16.96 -1.17
CA ARG A 213 -23.38 17.60 -1.70
C ARG A 213 -22.40 17.99 -0.59
N THR A 214 -22.88 18.61 0.49
CA THR A 214 -22.06 18.96 1.66
C THR A 214 -21.45 17.71 2.31
N LEU A 215 -22.17 16.59 2.38
CA LEU A 215 -21.61 15.32 2.86
C LEU A 215 -20.44 14.85 1.97
N LEU A 216 -20.57 14.90 0.64
CA LEU A 216 -19.48 14.53 -0.26
C LEU A 216 -18.28 15.48 -0.13
N GLU A 217 -18.50 16.78 0.02
CA GLU A 217 -17.46 17.78 0.28
C GLU A 217 -16.75 17.50 1.63
N LEU A 218 -17.49 17.17 2.69
CA LEU A 218 -16.94 16.79 3.98
C LEU A 218 -16.05 15.53 3.88
N ILE A 219 -16.47 14.53 3.10
CA ILE A 219 -15.67 13.32 2.85
C ILE A 219 -14.35 13.67 2.15
N ALA A 220 -14.41 14.56 1.14
CA ALA A 220 -13.22 15.04 0.44
C ALA A 220 -12.27 15.81 1.37
N ASP A 221 -12.79 16.76 2.15
CA ASP A 221 -12.03 17.60 3.08
C ASP A 221 -11.34 16.78 4.19
N ARG A 222 -11.95 15.66 4.57
CA ARG A 222 -11.38 14.72 5.55
C ARG A 222 -10.46 13.67 4.94
N ASN A 223 -10.23 13.70 3.62
CA ASN A 223 -9.43 12.72 2.87
C ASN A 223 -9.88 11.26 3.11
N LEU A 224 -11.18 11.04 3.28
CA LEU A 224 -11.76 9.70 3.43
C LEU A 224 -12.01 9.08 2.06
N SER A 225 -11.97 7.75 1.98
CA SER A 225 -12.32 7.01 0.77
C SER A 225 -13.77 6.57 0.78
N LEU A 226 -14.36 6.38 -0.40
CA LEU A 226 -15.65 5.70 -0.54
C LEU A 226 -15.45 4.22 -0.86
N ASP A 227 -16.25 3.39 -0.22
CA ASP A 227 -16.36 1.96 -0.50
C ASP A 227 -17.23 1.73 -1.74
N VAL A 228 -16.62 1.21 -2.82
CA VAL A 228 -17.34 0.72 -4.00
C VAL A 228 -17.73 -0.72 -3.74
N ASN A 229 -18.92 -0.91 -3.21
CA ASN A 229 -19.37 -2.14 -2.59
C ASN A 229 -20.29 -2.92 -3.52
N MET A 230 -19.90 -4.15 -3.85
CA MET A 230 -20.61 -5.01 -4.80
C MET A 230 -21.75 -5.81 -4.16
N ALA A 231 -21.90 -5.82 -2.83
CA ALA A 231 -22.97 -6.56 -2.16
C ALA A 231 -24.37 -6.11 -2.61
N GLY A 232 -24.56 -4.83 -2.93
CA GLY A 232 -25.80 -4.34 -3.47
C GLY A 232 -26.21 -4.98 -4.80
N LYS A 233 -25.22 -5.32 -5.65
CA LYS A 233 -25.49 -6.05 -6.90
C LYS A 233 -25.97 -7.47 -6.61
N VAL A 234 -25.38 -8.16 -5.65
CA VAL A 234 -25.82 -9.49 -5.21
C VAL A 234 -27.22 -9.42 -4.61
N LYS A 235 -27.55 -8.35 -3.89
CA LYS A 235 -28.87 -8.08 -3.29
C LYS A 235 -29.91 -7.54 -4.31
N GLY A 236 -29.53 -7.31 -5.57
CA GLY A 236 -30.42 -6.89 -6.65
C GLY A 236 -30.74 -5.38 -6.72
N VAL A 237 -30.00 -4.53 -5.98
CA VAL A 237 -30.23 -3.07 -5.91
C VAL A 237 -29.10 -2.24 -6.55
N GLY A 238 -28.21 -2.91 -7.28
CA GLY A 238 -27.05 -2.27 -7.91
C GLY A 238 -25.91 -2.00 -6.94
N VAL A 239 -24.79 -1.50 -7.47
CA VAL A 239 -23.56 -1.24 -6.70
C VAL A 239 -23.74 -0.05 -5.75
N TYR A 240 -23.13 -0.08 -4.58
CA TYR A 240 -22.96 1.08 -3.71
C TYR A 240 -21.58 1.72 -3.96
N PRO A 241 -21.48 3.06 -4.15
CA PRO A 241 -22.59 3.98 -4.43
C PRO A 241 -23.10 3.88 -5.88
N THR A 242 -24.21 4.53 -6.18
CA THR A 242 -24.70 4.67 -7.57
C THR A 242 -23.68 5.41 -8.45
N GLN A 243 -23.74 5.18 -9.77
CA GLN A 243 -22.79 5.79 -10.73
C GLN A 243 -22.76 7.33 -10.70
N SER A 244 -23.88 7.99 -10.47
CA SER A 244 -23.94 9.46 -10.34
C SER A 244 -23.13 9.96 -9.14
N ILE A 245 -23.28 9.28 -8.01
CA ILE A 245 -22.52 9.59 -6.78
C ILE A 245 -21.03 9.38 -7.02
N LEU A 246 -20.66 8.26 -7.65
CA LEU A 246 -19.27 7.91 -7.91
C LEU A 246 -18.59 8.90 -8.87
N LYS A 247 -19.33 9.35 -9.92
CA LYS A 247 -18.84 10.41 -10.83
C LYS A 247 -18.57 11.73 -10.09
N ARG A 248 -19.46 12.12 -9.19
CA ARG A 248 -19.26 13.32 -8.38
C ARG A 248 -18.10 13.18 -7.42
N ALA A 249 -17.96 12.02 -6.79
CA ALA A 249 -16.83 11.72 -5.92
C ALA A 249 -15.50 11.84 -6.68
N ASN A 250 -15.42 11.37 -7.93
CA ASN A 250 -14.23 11.54 -8.77
C ASN A 250 -13.94 13.02 -9.07
N GLN A 251 -14.95 13.84 -9.37
CA GLN A 251 -14.77 15.28 -9.57
C GLN A 251 -14.22 15.98 -8.31
N LEU A 252 -14.63 15.52 -7.13
CA LEU A 252 -14.14 15.99 -5.83
C LEU A 252 -12.82 15.35 -5.41
N GLN A 253 -12.24 14.49 -6.26
CA GLN A 253 -11.00 13.75 -5.99
C GLN A 253 -11.07 12.86 -4.73
N ILE A 254 -12.26 12.40 -4.36
CA ILE A 254 -12.44 11.45 -3.27
C ILE A 254 -11.88 10.10 -3.73
N PRO A 255 -10.91 9.51 -3.01
CA PRO A 255 -10.42 8.18 -3.34
C PRO A 255 -11.50 7.12 -3.19
N VAL A 256 -11.37 6.03 -3.93
CA VAL A 256 -12.29 4.88 -3.83
C VAL A 256 -11.54 3.61 -3.53
N CYS A 257 -12.14 2.72 -2.78
CA CYS A 257 -11.65 1.35 -2.59
C CYS A 257 -12.67 0.34 -3.14
N VAL A 258 -12.21 -0.89 -3.38
CA VAL A 258 -13.05 -1.98 -3.87
C VAL A 258 -13.53 -2.83 -2.71
N GLY A 259 -14.82 -3.13 -2.67
CA GLY A 259 -15.41 -4.01 -1.67
C GLY A 259 -16.40 -5.00 -2.30
N THR A 260 -16.30 -6.29 -1.92
CA THR A 260 -17.35 -7.27 -2.22
C THR A 260 -18.34 -7.42 -1.08
N ASP A 261 -17.91 -7.10 0.13
CA ASP A 261 -18.70 -7.22 1.37
C ASP A 261 -19.34 -8.62 1.47
N THR A 262 -18.50 -9.62 1.24
CA THR A 262 -18.90 -11.02 1.11
C THR A 262 -19.06 -11.65 2.49
N HIS A 263 -20.12 -12.45 2.67
CA HIS A 263 -20.43 -13.13 3.94
C HIS A 263 -20.33 -14.66 3.85
N TYR A 264 -20.09 -15.18 2.65
CA TYR A 264 -20.01 -16.62 2.38
C TYR A 264 -18.81 -16.93 1.50
N VAL A 265 -18.09 -17.98 1.83
CA VAL A 265 -16.90 -18.42 1.07
C VAL A 265 -17.21 -18.67 -0.42
N ASP A 266 -18.41 -19.15 -0.74
CA ASP A 266 -18.81 -19.40 -2.13
C ASP A 266 -19.01 -18.12 -2.96
N HIS A 267 -19.17 -16.98 -2.31
CA HIS A 267 -19.27 -15.67 -2.96
C HIS A 267 -17.92 -14.96 -3.07
N TYR A 268 -16.86 -15.52 -2.51
CA TYR A 268 -15.53 -14.91 -2.57
C TYR A 268 -15.04 -14.75 -4.02
N GLY A 269 -14.57 -13.55 -4.35
CA GLY A 269 -14.09 -13.20 -5.68
C GLY A 269 -15.18 -12.89 -6.72
N LEU A 270 -16.48 -13.01 -6.36
CA LEU A 270 -17.55 -12.60 -7.25
C LEU A 270 -17.50 -11.08 -7.50
N ASN A 271 -17.72 -10.71 -8.76
CA ASN A 271 -17.83 -9.32 -9.22
C ASN A 271 -16.55 -8.46 -9.06
N PHE A 272 -15.38 -9.02 -8.80
CA PHE A 272 -14.13 -8.24 -8.72
C PHE A 272 -13.84 -7.47 -10.01
N LYS A 273 -13.95 -8.14 -11.16
CA LYS A 273 -13.74 -7.49 -12.46
C LYS A 273 -14.74 -6.36 -12.70
N GLU A 274 -16.00 -6.64 -12.45
CA GLU A 274 -17.07 -5.65 -12.61
C GLU A 274 -16.92 -4.45 -11.68
N SER A 275 -16.33 -4.63 -10.49
CA SER A 275 -16.07 -3.48 -9.61
C SER A 275 -15.08 -2.51 -10.21
N LEU A 276 -14.00 -2.99 -10.84
CA LEU A 276 -13.03 -2.13 -11.53
C LEU A 276 -13.63 -1.45 -12.75
N GLU A 277 -14.40 -2.18 -13.57
CA GLU A 277 -15.11 -1.61 -14.70
C GLU A 277 -16.10 -0.51 -14.26
N TYR A 278 -16.79 -0.73 -13.14
CA TYR A 278 -17.73 0.23 -12.57
C TYR A 278 -17.03 1.52 -12.11
N ILE A 279 -15.84 1.40 -11.47
CA ILE A 279 -15.02 2.53 -11.05
C ILE A 279 -14.51 3.31 -12.27
N GLN A 280 -14.02 2.60 -13.31
CA GLN A 280 -13.54 3.23 -14.55
C GLN A 280 -14.65 3.99 -15.30
N GLN A 281 -15.90 3.48 -15.32
CA GLN A 281 -17.05 4.18 -15.89
C GLN A 281 -17.37 5.51 -15.20
N ALA A 282 -16.94 5.69 -13.96
CA ALA A 282 -17.05 6.94 -13.23
C ALA A 282 -15.85 7.89 -13.47
N GLY A 283 -14.86 7.47 -14.28
CA GLY A 283 -13.70 8.26 -14.66
C GLY A 283 -12.46 8.08 -13.78
N TYR A 284 -12.45 7.11 -12.86
CA TYR A 284 -11.26 6.81 -12.07
C TYR A 284 -10.25 5.99 -12.86
N GLU A 285 -8.97 6.34 -12.74
CA GLU A 285 -7.83 5.59 -13.29
C GLU A 285 -7.13 4.73 -12.22
N SER A 286 -7.46 4.96 -10.96
CA SER A 286 -6.88 4.26 -9.81
C SER A 286 -7.89 4.13 -8.67
N TYR A 287 -7.62 3.19 -7.78
CA TYR A 287 -8.33 3.01 -6.52
C TYR A 287 -7.30 2.86 -5.39
N VAL A 288 -7.73 2.83 -4.14
CA VAL A 288 -6.85 2.66 -2.99
C VAL A 288 -7.11 1.34 -2.27
N SER A 289 -6.06 0.73 -1.76
CA SER A 289 -6.10 -0.27 -0.71
C SER A 289 -5.40 0.28 0.53
N TYR A 290 -5.60 -0.33 1.68
CA TYR A 290 -5.01 0.17 2.92
C TYR A 290 -4.06 -0.85 3.53
N SER A 291 -3.05 -0.34 4.24
CA SER A 291 -2.15 -1.13 5.06
C SER A 291 -1.72 -0.29 6.26
N LYS A 292 -1.96 -0.76 7.49
CA LYS A 292 -1.64 -0.04 8.72
C LYS A 292 -2.13 1.42 8.69
N LEU A 293 -3.39 1.62 8.32
CA LEU A 293 -4.08 2.91 8.20
C LEU A 293 -3.57 3.83 7.07
N ILE A 294 -2.66 3.38 6.23
CA ILE A 294 -2.07 4.17 5.15
C ILE A 294 -2.68 3.75 3.81
N PRO A 295 -3.21 4.70 2.99
CA PRO A 295 -3.72 4.41 1.67
C PRO A 295 -2.59 4.09 0.68
N GLU A 296 -2.79 3.06 -0.14
CA GLU A 296 -1.89 2.63 -1.20
C GLU A 296 -2.63 2.71 -2.55
N ASN A 297 -2.14 3.54 -3.47
CA ASN A 297 -2.75 3.68 -4.78
C ASN A 297 -2.55 2.44 -5.65
N ARG A 298 -3.63 2.00 -6.30
CA ARG A 298 -3.67 0.88 -7.23
C ARG A 298 -4.15 1.35 -8.60
N THR A 299 -3.36 1.14 -9.64
CA THR A 299 -3.77 1.47 -11.02
C THR A 299 -4.80 0.49 -11.52
N ILE A 300 -5.84 0.98 -12.19
CA ILE A 300 -6.84 0.15 -12.87
C ILE A 300 -6.32 -0.12 -14.28
N PHE A 301 -6.25 -1.39 -14.65
CA PHE A 301 -5.86 -1.83 -15.98
C PHE A 301 -7.09 -2.35 -16.74
N ASN A 302 -7.26 -1.93 -17.99
CA ASN A 302 -8.28 -2.53 -18.85
C ASN A 302 -7.84 -3.91 -19.39
N ASP A 303 -8.80 -4.70 -19.88
CA ASP A 303 -8.55 -6.06 -20.39
C ASP A 303 -7.49 -6.11 -21.51
N HIS A 304 -7.40 -5.05 -22.32
CA HIS A 304 -6.43 -4.97 -23.41
C HIS A 304 -5.03 -4.75 -22.85
N GLU A 305 -4.86 -3.83 -21.93
CA GLU A 305 -3.58 -3.55 -21.26
C GLU A 305 -3.09 -4.76 -20.45
N LEU A 306 -3.98 -5.45 -19.75
CA LEU A 306 -3.67 -6.71 -19.07
C LEU A 306 -3.27 -7.79 -20.07
N LYS A 307 -4.03 -8.03 -21.16
CA LYS A 307 -3.67 -9.00 -22.20
C LYS A 307 -2.35 -8.67 -22.85
N VAL A 308 -2.07 -7.41 -23.13
CA VAL A 308 -0.78 -6.98 -23.69
C VAL A 308 0.34 -7.26 -22.69
N LYS A 309 0.16 -6.91 -21.42
CA LYS A 309 1.14 -7.21 -20.36
C LYS A 309 1.38 -8.72 -20.22
N TYR A 310 0.33 -9.53 -20.18
CA TYR A 310 0.43 -10.98 -20.05
C TYR A 310 0.99 -11.64 -21.32
N THR A 311 0.61 -11.18 -22.51
CA THR A 311 1.15 -11.71 -23.77
C THR A 311 2.65 -11.40 -23.88
N ILE A 312 3.09 -10.22 -23.49
CA ILE A 312 4.51 -9.85 -23.44
C ILE A 312 5.24 -10.69 -22.39
N LEU A 313 4.64 -10.90 -21.22
CA LEU A 313 5.20 -11.71 -20.14
C LEU A 313 5.29 -13.18 -20.55
N ASN A 314 4.20 -13.78 -21.03
CA ASN A 314 4.17 -15.19 -21.43
C ASN A 314 5.04 -15.46 -22.67
N LYS A 315 5.05 -14.56 -23.67
CA LYS A 315 6.04 -14.63 -24.76
C LYS A 315 7.46 -14.47 -24.26
N GLY A 316 7.69 -13.62 -23.28
CA GLY A 316 8.98 -13.50 -22.60
C GLY A 316 9.38 -14.81 -21.91
N ILE A 317 8.46 -15.41 -21.16
CA ILE A 317 8.64 -16.70 -20.47
C ILE A 317 8.78 -17.87 -21.49
N GLU A 318 7.96 -17.91 -22.54
CA GLU A 318 8.08 -18.93 -23.61
C GLU A 318 9.38 -18.80 -24.39
N LEU A 319 9.79 -17.59 -24.77
CA LEU A 319 11.08 -17.32 -25.41
C LEU A 319 12.25 -17.64 -24.50
N LEU A 320 12.06 -17.42 -23.20
CA LEU A 320 12.96 -17.84 -22.15
C LEU A 320 13.08 -19.37 -22.16
N ASN A 321 11.99 -20.07 -22.01
CA ASN A 321 11.95 -21.53 -21.94
C ASN A 321 12.48 -22.18 -23.24
N GLN A 322 12.12 -21.68 -24.43
CA GLN A 322 12.60 -22.20 -25.73
C GLN A 322 14.10 -21.98 -25.95
N ARG A 323 14.69 -20.89 -25.47
CA ARG A 323 16.14 -20.69 -25.49
C ARG A 323 16.89 -21.60 -24.51
N PHE A 324 16.24 -22.06 -23.45
CA PHE A 324 16.83 -22.87 -22.39
C PHE A 324 17.00 -24.33 -22.71
N GLU A 325 16.16 -24.86 -23.58
CA GLU A 325 16.31 -26.22 -24.04
C GLU A 325 17.54 -26.36 -24.95
N ASN A 326 18.14 -25.24 -25.42
CA ASN A 326 19.16 -25.24 -26.47
C ASN A 326 20.52 -24.59 -26.13
N GLU A 327 20.73 -23.97 -24.96
CA GLU A 327 22.03 -23.31 -24.66
C GLU A 327 22.60 -23.57 -23.25
N GLU A 328 23.89 -23.84 -23.20
CA GLU A 328 24.69 -23.92 -21.98
C GLU A 328 24.69 -22.59 -21.19
N ARG A 329 24.60 -22.66 -19.87
CA ARG A 329 24.47 -21.67 -18.79
C ARG A 329 25.38 -20.41 -18.81
N ARG A 330 25.74 -19.79 -19.92
CA ARG A 330 26.79 -18.74 -19.98
C ARG A 330 26.37 -17.31 -20.28
N SER A 331 25.14 -17.03 -20.70
CA SER A 331 24.73 -15.65 -21.01
C SER A 331 23.52 -15.19 -20.17
N ILE A 332 23.64 -13.97 -19.60
CA ILE A 332 22.52 -13.30 -18.95
C ILE A 332 21.49 -12.94 -20.03
N PRO A 333 20.25 -13.42 -19.96
CA PRO A 333 19.23 -13.10 -20.97
C PRO A 333 18.94 -11.59 -20.98
N ASP A 334 18.79 -11.07 -22.19
CA ASP A 334 18.62 -9.65 -22.49
C ASP A 334 17.23 -9.40 -23.09
N PHE A 335 16.40 -8.60 -22.42
CA PHE A 335 15.03 -8.31 -22.84
C PHE A 335 14.83 -6.84 -23.13
N SER A 336 14.13 -6.57 -24.23
CA SER A 336 13.55 -5.25 -24.49
C SER A 336 12.09 -5.23 -24.00
N PHE A 337 11.77 -4.35 -23.08
CA PHE A 337 10.47 -4.28 -22.41
C PHE A 337 9.79 -2.91 -22.66
N GLY A 338 8.50 -2.93 -23.02
CA GLY A 338 7.72 -1.71 -23.31
C GLY A 338 7.17 -1.00 -22.07
N GLY A 339 7.03 -1.68 -20.93
CA GLY A 339 6.56 -1.16 -19.64
C GLY A 339 7.61 -0.35 -18.87
N ASN A 340 7.35 0.06 -17.63
CA ASN A 340 8.37 0.67 -16.80
C ASN A 340 9.17 -0.40 -16.00
N PHE A 341 10.34 -0.03 -15.50
CA PHE A 341 11.21 -0.97 -14.76
C PHE A 341 10.56 -1.50 -13.47
N SER A 342 9.75 -0.68 -12.79
CA SER A 342 9.03 -1.10 -11.57
C SER A 342 8.07 -2.24 -11.85
N GLU A 343 7.32 -2.18 -12.95
CA GLU A 343 6.37 -3.23 -13.35
C GLU A 343 7.08 -4.55 -13.59
N PHE A 344 8.19 -4.52 -14.33
CA PHE A 344 8.93 -5.75 -14.60
C PHE A 344 9.55 -6.36 -13.35
N ILE A 345 10.15 -5.56 -12.48
CA ILE A 345 10.78 -6.06 -11.25
C ILE A 345 9.73 -6.62 -10.29
N ASN A 346 8.53 -6.02 -10.23
CA ASN A 346 7.42 -6.57 -9.45
C ASN A 346 6.97 -7.93 -9.99
N ILE A 347 6.85 -8.06 -11.31
CA ILE A 347 6.57 -9.34 -11.96
C ILE A 347 7.66 -10.38 -11.65
N TYR A 348 8.93 -9.98 -11.69
CA TYR A 348 10.05 -10.86 -11.39
C TYR A 348 10.07 -11.34 -9.94
N ARG A 349 9.82 -10.44 -8.97
CA ARG A 349 9.75 -10.80 -7.53
C ARG A 349 8.67 -11.83 -7.25
N ASN A 350 7.58 -11.79 -8.02
CA ASN A 350 6.39 -12.59 -7.80
C ASN A 350 6.33 -13.87 -8.63
N SER A 351 7.27 -14.07 -9.54
CA SER A 351 7.37 -15.29 -10.33
C SER A 351 8.18 -16.35 -9.58
N THR A 352 7.51 -17.31 -8.96
CA THR A 352 8.13 -18.51 -8.35
C THR A 352 8.76 -19.46 -9.36
N GLY A 353 8.67 -19.16 -10.68
CA GLY A 353 8.93 -20.07 -11.78
C GLY A 353 10.10 -19.73 -12.70
N MET A 354 10.94 -18.73 -12.40
CA MET A 354 12.11 -18.43 -13.25
C MET A 354 13.30 -19.38 -12.99
N GLY A 355 12.99 -20.61 -13.01
CA GLY A 355 13.64 -21.80 -12.52
C GLY A 355 15.11 -22.06 -12.83
N ASN A 356 15.87 -21.31 -13.63
CA ASN A 356 17.26 -21.66 -13.90
C ASN A 356 18.22 -20.48 -14.18
N TYR A 357 17.79 -19.23 -14.01
CA TYR A 357 18.69 -18.09 -14.22
C TYR A 357 19.18 -17.45 -12.94
N SER A 358 20.48 -17.21 -12.92
CA SER A 358 21.10 -16.44 -11.87
C SER A 358 20.84 -14.93 -11.98
N ALA A 359 20.53 -14.43 -13.16
CA ALA A 359 20.27 -13.01 -13.40
C ALA A 359 19.52 -12.75 -14.70
N ILE A 360 18.83 -11.59 -14.77
CA ILE A 360 18.12 -11.12 -15.98
C ILE A 360 18.49 -9.67 -16.25
N ARG A 361 18.74 -9.35 -17.53
CA ARG A 361 18.97 -7.98 -18.00
C ARG A 361 17.76 -7.46 -18.75
N ILE A 362 17.36 -6.23 -18.42
CA ILE A 362 16.23 -5.55 -19.05
C ILE A 362 16.72 -4.26 -19.69
N ARG A 363 16.32 -4.02 -20.94
CA ARG A 363 16.64 -2.80 -21.67
C ARG A 363 15.39 -2.02 -22.03
N LYS A 364 15.47 -0.69 -21.86
CA LYS A 364 14.45 0.25 -22.30
C LYS A 364 15.09 1.59 -22.68
N ASN A 365 14.83 2.07 -23.92
CA ASN A 365 15.28 3.38 -24.39
C ASN A 365 16.79 3.62 -24.20
N GLY A 366 17.62 2.62 -24.49
CA GLY A 366 19.08 2.71 -24.35
C GLY A 366 19.62 2.50 -22.94
N LYS A 367 18.76 2.30 -21.94
CA LYS A 367 19.12 2.00 -20.56
C LYS A 367 19.00 0.52 -20.28
N SER A 368 19.81 0.00 -19.38
CA SER A 368 19.73 -1.39 -18.93
C SER A 368 19.83 -1.51 -17.41
N ILE A 369 19.05 -2.42 -16.85
CA ILE A 369 19.21 -2.91 -15.48
C ILE A 369 19.36 -4.42 -15.49
N THR A 370 20.15 -4.96 -14.58
CA THR A 370 20.30 -6.40 -14.37
C THR A 370 19.87 -6.72 -12.93
N ILE A 371 18.97 -7.68 -12.78
CA ILE A 371 18.44 -8.12 -11.48
C ILE A 371 18.69 -9.61 -11.28
N THR A 372 18.73 -10.05 -10.03
CA THR A 372 18.90 -11.45 -9.62
C THR A 372 18.17 -11.73 -8.32
N ASN A 373 17.78 -12.98 -8.09
CA ASN A 373 17.34 -13.52 -6.79
C ASN A 373 18.48 -14.27 -6.05
N GLU A 374 19.65 -14.41 -6.67
CA GLU A 374 20.82 -14.99 -6.01
C GLU A 374 21.62 -13.92 -5.30
N ILE A 375 22.23 -14.28 -4.17
CA ILE A 375 23.16 -13.40 -3.46
C ILE A 375 24.36 -13.12 -4.36
N PRO A 376 24.61 -11.85 -4.73
CA PRO A 376 25.69 -11.52 -5.65
C PRO A 376 27.06 -11.93 -5.13
N LYS A 377 27.82 -12.65 -5.93
CA LYS A 377 29.24 -12.93 -5.63
C LYS A 377 30.07 -11.68 -5.85
N ILE A 378 30.70 -11.15 -4.81
CA ILE A 378 31.60 -10.00 -4.94
C ILE A 378 33.04 -10.49 -5.16
N THR A 379 33.68 -9.90 -6.15
CA THR A 379 35.14 -9.86 -6.24
C THR A 379 35.63 -8.83 -5.23
N THR A 380 36.39 -9.27 -4.25
CA THR A 380 37.00 -8.41 -3.21
C THR A 380 38.19 -7.66 -3.80
N ALA A 381 37.95 -6.52 -4.46
CA ALA A 381 39.03 -5.56 -4.71
C ALA A 381 39.39 -4.89 -3.37
N GLU A 382 40.67 -4.73 -3.11
CA GLU A 382 41.14 -3.91 -2.01
C GLU A 382 41.04 -2.44 -2.40
N VAL A 383 40.44 -1.62 -1.54
CA VAL A 383 40.21 -0.19 -1.77
C VAL A 383 40.53 0.63 -0.53
N ASN A 384 40.85 1.88 -0.71
CA ASN A 384 40.95 2.78 0.42
C ASN A 384 39.56 3.08 0.94
N GLY A 385 39.25 2.67 2.14
CA GLY A 385 37.90 2.60 2.67
C GLY A 385 37.72 3.35 3.99
N LEU A 386 36.65 4.12 4.08
CA LEU A 386 36.12 4.68 5.31
C LEU A 386 34.96 3.80 5.78
N PHE A 387 35.11 3.27 6.98
CA PHE A 387 34.10 2.49 7.66
C PHE A 387 33.45 3.33 8.75
N SER A 388 32.10 3.37 8.81
CA SER A 388 31.37 4.03 9.87
C SER A 388 30.32 3.12 10.46
N GLU A 389 30.12 3.22 11.77
CA GLU A 389 29.00 2.71 12.52
C GLU A 389 28.31 3.93 13.16
N HIS A 390 26.99 4.08 12.93
CA HIS A 390 26.28 5.31 13.25
C HIS A 390 24.81 5.05 13.55
N LEU A 391 24.12 6.06 14.09
CA LEU A 391 22.67 6.00 14.28
C LEU A 391 21.94 5.96 12.93
N ASP A 392 20.95 5.09 12.81
CA ASP A 392 20.07 4.99 11.63
C ASP A 392 18.97 6.06 11.67
N LYS A 393 19.35 7.29 11.36
CA LYS A 393 18.46 8.46 11.35
C LYS A 393 18.65 9.28 10.08
N PRO A 394 17.57 9.93 9.57
CA PRO A 394 17.70 10.87 8.45
C PRO A 394 18.76 11.93 8.73
N GLY A 395 19.60 12.18 7.74
CA GLY A 395 20.65 13.20 7.81
C GLY A 395 22.03 12.73 8.30
N VAL A 396 22.14 11.62 9.02
CA VAL A 396 23.46 11.17 9.56
C VAL A 396 24.42 10.83 8.41
N ILE A 397 24.00 10.02 7.45
CA ILE A 397 24.84 9.71 6.29
C ILE A 397 25.09 10.95 5.40
N SER A 398 24.13 11.89 5.35
CA SER A 398 24.30 13.17 4.65
C SER A 398 25.39 14.03 5.30
N SER A 399 25.48 14.06 6.63
CA SER A 399 26.56 14.74 7.37
C SER A 399 27.93 14.18 7.00
N LEU A 400 28.07 12.85 6.96
CA LEU A 400 29.30 12.21 6.53
C LEU A 400 29.72 12.62 5.11
N PHE A 401 28.79 12.55 4.14
CA PHE A 401 29.07 12.95 2.77
C PHE A 401 29.38 14.44 2.64
N ASN A 402 28.73 15.29 3.44
CA ASN A 402 29.00 16.73 3.46
C ASN A 402 30.43 17.03 3.90
N THR A 403 30.88 16.40 4.97
CA THR A 403 32.25 16.59 5.48
C THR A 403 33.29 16.09 4.49
N LEU A 404 33.08 14.92 3.88
CA LEU A 404 33.98 14.42 2.84
C LEU A 404 34.06 15.37 1.64
N ALA A 405 32.90 15.87 1.18
CA ALA A 405 32.84 16.82 0.06
C ALA A 405 33.51 18.15 0.38
N SER A 406 33.38 18.69 1.61
CA SER A 406 34.03 19.95 2.03
C SER A 406 35.57 19.83 2.07
N GLU A 407 36.08 18.63 2.31
CA GLU A 407 37.51 18.32 2.26
C GLU A 407 38.00 17.93 0.85
N GLY A 408 37.12 18.01 -0.16
CA GLY A 408 37.43 17.66 -1.54
C GLY A 408 37.60 16.16 -1.80
N ILE A 409 37.11 15.32 -0.89
CA ILE A 409 37.19 13.87 -0.99
C ILE A 409 36.00 13.34 -1.78
N ASN A 410 36.27 12.60 -2.85
CA ASN A 410 35.21 11.95 -3.62
C ASN A 410 34.91 10.55 -3.11
N VAL A 411 33.61 10.20 -3.03
CA VAL A 411 33.15 8.85 -2.71
C VAL A 411 32.91 8.10 -4.03
N GLU A 412 33.70 7.07 -4.27
CA GLU A 412 33.62 6.29 -5.51
C GLU A 412 32.61 5.16 -5.44
N THR A 413 32.55 4.48 -4.29
CA THR A 413 31.53 3.47 -4.02
C THR A 413 31.05 3.60 -2.58
N ALA A 414 29.80 3.29 -2.33
CA ALA A 414 29.24 3.28 -1.00
C ALA A 414 28.40 2.02 -0.79
N ARG A 415 28.41 1.53 0.44
CA ARG A 415 27.54 0.45 0.91
C ARG A 415 27.03 0.84 2.28
N LEU A 416 25.75 0.96 2.41
CA LEU A 416 25.04 1.27 3.64
C LEU A 416 24.14 0.09 4.01
N LYS A 417 23.98 -0.18 5.28
CA LYS A 417 23.03 -1.15 5.80
C LYS A 417 22.49 -0.70 7.15
N SER A 418 21.18 -0.58 7.26
CA SER A 418 20.49 -0.40 8.53
C SER A 418 20.38 -1.71 9.31
N ASN A 419 20.55 -1.64 10.61
CA ASN A 419 20.40 -2.75 11.56
C ASN A 419 19.03 -2.64 12.27
N LYS A 420 18.58 -3.75 12.87
CA LYS A 420 17.29 -3.78 13.60
C LYS A 420 17.32 -3.04 14.94
N ASP A 421 18.49 -2.72 15.46
CA ASP A 421 18.71 -2.03 16.74
C ASP A 421 18.73 -0.49 16.63
N GLY A 422 18.41 0.06 15.45
CA GLY A 422 18.42 1.51 15.20
C GLY A 422 19.80 2.07 14.92
N THR A 423 20.80 1.20 14.66
CA THR A 423 22.11 1.59 14.12
C THR A 423 22.20 1.30 12.63
N ALA A 424 23.18 1.90 11.97
CA ALA A 424 23.56 1.59 10.60
C ALA A 424 25.07 1.54 10.46
N ILE A 425 25.51 0.78 9.47
CA ILE A 425 26.92 0.71 9.10
C ILE A 425 27.09 1.18 7.66
N ALA A 426 28.11 1.96 7.41
CA ALA A 426 28.48 2.36 6.06
C ALA A 426 29.94 2.01 5.77
N PHE A 427 30.20 1.61 4.55
CA PHE A 427 31.52 1.48 3.98
C PHE A 427 31.60 2.33 2.72
N LEU A 428 32.55 3.26 2.67
CA LEU A 428 32.77 4.16 1.55
C LEU A 428 34.18 3.89 0.98
N SER A 429 34.26 3.60 -0.32
CA SER A 429 35.53 3.70 -1.05
C SER A 429 35.73 5.16 -1.43
N ILE A 430 36.84 5.74 -1.09
CA ILE A 430 37.12 7.15 -1.27
C ILE A 430 38.34 7.38 -2.16
N ASP A 431 38.29 8.45 -2.95
CA ASP A 431 39.41 9.00 -3.70
C ASP A 431 39.87 10.28 -2.99
N ASP A 432 40.87 10.10 -2.13
CA ASP A 432 41.50 11.19 -1.34
C ASP A 432 42.85 11.58 -1.93
N LYS A 433 42.86 12.35 -2.98
CA LYS A 433 44.06 12.82 -3.68
C LYS A 433 44.94 13.74 -2.83
N ASN A 434 44.35 14.38 -1.84
CA ASN A 434 45.00 15.42 -1.05
C ASN A 434 45.42 14.95 0.35
N GLY A 435 45.06 13.73 0.76
CA GLY A 435 45.35 13.20 2.08
C GLY A 435 44.52 13.78 3.22
N ASN A 436 43.33 14.31 2.90
CA ASN A 436 42.46 15.07 3.82
C ASN A 436 41.51 14.18 4.65
N VAL A 437 41.50 12.87 4.44
CA VAL A 437 40.54 11.98 5.11
C VAL A 437 40.67 12.03 6.64
N LYS A 438 41.89 12.22 7.17
CA LYS A 438 42.10 12.36 8.60
C LYS A 438 41.41 13.61 9.16
N ASN A 439 41.55 14.75 8.47
CA ASN A 439 40.87 16.00 8.86
C ASN A 439 39.33 15.82 8.87
N ALA A 440 38.79 15.14 7.87
CA ALA A 440 37.37 14.85 7.81
C ALA A 440 36.90 13.99 8.99
N ILE A 441 37.68 12.96 9.36
CA ILE A 441 37.37 12.10 10.52
C ILE A 441 37.42 12.89 11.82
N ASP A 442 38.52 13.65 12.06
CA ASP A 442 38.68 14.47 13.25
C ASP A 442 37.55 15.51 13.39
N PHE A 443 37.13 16.11 12.29
CA PHE A 443 36.00 17.04 12.26
C PHE A 443 34.68 16.37 12.67
N ILE A 444 34.34 15.20 12.07
CA ILE A 444 33.11 14.47 12.38
C ILE A 444 33.10 14.03 13.85
N GLN A 445 34.21 13.48 14.35
CA GLN A 445 34.33 13.06 15.74
C GLN A 445 34.25 14.22 16.74
N GLY A 446 34.62 15.44 16.30
CA GLY A 446 34.51 16.64 17.11
C GLY A 446 33.15 17.33 17.11
N THR A 447 32.40 17.21 16.01
CA THR A 447 31.14 17.97 15.82
C THR A 447 29.89 17.10 15.94
N ASP A 448 29.93 15.87 15.47
CA ASP A 448 28.78 14.96 15.41
C ASP A 448 28.84 13.90 16.53
N VAL A 449 29.21 14.36 17.74
CA VAL A 449 29.37 13.50 18.93
C VAL A 449 28.07 12.72 19.21
N GLY A 450 28.16 11.40 19.21
CA GLY A 450 27.05 10.50 19.48
C GLY A 450 26.23 10.09 18.25
N LEU A 451 26.46 10.68 17.06
CA LEU A 451 25.87 10.21 15.82
C LEU A 451 26.68 9.04 15.22
N PHE A 452 28.01 9.09 15.36
CA PHE A 452 28.91 8.04 14.90
C PHE A 452 29.53 7.35 16.11
N THR A 453 29.30 6.05 16.25
CA THR A 453 29.90 5.23 17.33
C THR A 453 31.26 4.70 16.93
N ASN A 454 31.53 4.60 15.64
CA ASN A 454 32.82 4.19 15.10
C ASN A 454 33.02 4.82 13.71
N LEU A 455 34.22 5.36 13.47
CA LEU A 455 34.61 5.94 12.18
C LEU A 455 36.09 5.65 11.95
N ILE A 456 36.39 4.73 11.02
CA ILE A 456 37.71 4.20 10.78
C ILE A 456 38.05 4.28 9.30
N TYR A 457 39.19 4.92 8.99
CA TYR A 457 39.79 4.84 7.67
C TYR A 457 40.79 3.67 7.62
N LYS A 458 40.76 2.90 6.55
CA LYS A 458 41.66 1.77 6.32
C LYS A 458 42.10 1.73 4.87
N GLU A 459 43.42 1.75 4.65
CA GLU A 459 44.01 1.46 3.35
C GLU A 459 43.93 -0.03 3.03
N ASN A 460 43.75 -0.35 1.76
CA ASN A 460 43.63 -1.72 1.25
C ASN A 460 42.55 -2.56 1.99
N ALA A 461 41.44 -1.93 2.32
CA ALA A 461 40.32 -2.59 2.99
C ALA A 461 39.53 -3.47 2.01
N LYS A 462 39.11 -4.63 2.47
CA LYS A 462 38.15 -5.47 1.72
C LYS A 462 36.72 -4.96 1.92
N LEU A 463 36.00 -4.82 0.83
CA LEU A 463 34.58 -4.45 0.85
C LEU A 463 33.78 -5.48 1.66
N PRO A 464 33.03 -5.07 2.70
CA PRO A 464 32.23 -6.01 3.47
C PRO A 464 31.05 -6.54 2.66
N ASN A 465 30.72 -7.81 2.88
CA ASN A 465 29.60 -8.48 2.26
C ASN A 465 28.39 -8.40 3.19
N TYR A 466 27.47 -7.46 2.93
CA TYR A 466 26.19 -7.37 3.62
C TYR A 466 25.08 -7.83 2.69
N TYR A 467 24.73 -9.09 2.77
CA TYR A 467 23.65 -9.66 1.97
C TYR A 467 22.56 -10.27 2.84
N ARG A 468 21.34 -10.16 2.38
CA ARG A 468 20.16 -10.83 2.91
C ARG A 468 19.44 -11.51 1.75
N GLU A 469 18.61 -12.49 2.02
CA GLU A 469 17.75 -13.07 1.00
C GLU A 469 16.87 -11.99 0.36
N GLY A 470 16.64 -12.07 -0.95
CA GLY A 470 15.83 -11.11 -1.68
C GLY A 470 16.27 -10.93 -3.12
N VAL A 471 15.62 -10.01 -3.82
CA VAL A 471 15.97 -9.62 -5.18
C VAL A 471 17.00 -8.50 -5.15
N TYR A 472 18.00 -8.60 -6.00
CA TYR A 472 19.10 -7.64 -6.10
C TYR A 472 19.10 -6.93 -7.46
N LEU A 473 19.32 -5.62 -7.45
CA LEU A 473 19.77 -4.86 -8.61
C LEU A 473 21.28 -5.04 -8.74
N LEU A 474 21.72 -5.84 -9.71
CA LEU A 474 23.15 -6.08 -9.93
C LEU A 474 23.82 -4.90 -10.62
N GLU A 475 23.24 -4.43 -11.70
CA GLU A 475 23.84 -3.44 -12.60
C GLU A 475 22.81 -2.43 -13.10
N MET A 476 23.26 -1.21 -13.36
CA MET A 476 22.57 -0.19 -14.14
C MET A 476 23.53 0.32 -15.22
N ASP A 477 23.13 0.21 -16.51
CA ASP A 477 23.94 0.57 -17.68
C ASP A 477 25.36 -0.02 -17.66
N GLY A 478 25.50 -1.27 -17.16
CA GLY A 478 26.79 -1.96 -17.02
C GLY A 478 27.60 -1.59 -15.77
N VAL A 479 27.11 -0.68 -14.96
CA VAL A 479 27.73 -0.31 -13.67
C VAL A 479 27.22 -1.20 -12.56
N LYS A 480 28.10 -1.91 -11.88
CA LYS A 480 27.76 -2.82 -10.76
C LYS A 480 27.34 -2.04 -9.53
N LEU A 481 26.14 -2.29 -9.03
CA LEU A 481 25.57 -1.69 -7.84
C LEU A 481 25.36 -2.71 -6.71
N ASN A 482 24.82 -3.89 -7.03
CA ASN A 482 24.55 -4.96 -6.07
C ASN A 482 23.68 -4.52 -4.88
N LEU A 483 22.63 -3.75 -5.13
CA LEU A 483 21.67 -3.27 -4.13
C LEU A 483 20.60 -4.33 -3.87
N ALA A 484 20.35 -4.66 -2.61
CA ALA A 484 19.15 -5.39 -2.22
C ALA A 484 17.92 -4.47 -2.42
N LEU A 485 16.97 -4.91 -3.26
CA LEU A 485 15.79 -4.10 -3.57
C LEU A 485 14.85 -4.04 -2.36
N SER A 486 14.55 -2.82 -1.92
CA SER A 486 13.51 -2.50 -0.94
C SER A 486 12.24 -2.02 -1.65
N ASP A 487 11.23 -1.63 -0.92
CA ASP A 487 9.95 -1.17 -1.49
C ASP A 487 10.10 0.11 -2.34
N LYS A 488 11.08 0.94 -2.02
CA LYS A 488 11.34 2.19 -2.74
C LYS A 488 12.83 2.36 -3.00
N VAL A 489 13.19 2.50 -4.26
CA VAL A 489 14.58 2.70 -4.68
C VAL A 489 14.69 3.90 -5.60
N ILE A 490 15.56 4.83 -5.28
CA ILE A 490 15.92 5.94 -6.15
C ILE A 490 17.14 5.50 -6.98
N LEU A 491 17.00 5.55 -8.30
CA LEU A 491 18.11 5.34 -9.23
C LEU A 491 18.53 6.70 -9.82
N THR A 492 19.82 7.02 -9.73
CA THR A 492 20.33 8.25 -10.32
C THR A 492 21.53 8.03 -11.23
N LYS A 493 21.66 8.95 -12.18
CA LYS A 493 22.83 9.13 -13.03
C LYS A 493 23.27 10.59 -12.96
N HIS A 494 24.52 10.82 -12.58
CA HIS A 494 25.00 12.18 -12.28
C HIS A 494 26.49 12.36 -12.65
N ASN A 495 26.97 13.58 -12.61
CA ASN A 495 28.41 13.83 -12.71
C ASN A 495 29.14 13.23 -11.51
N ASN A 496 30.23 12.49 -11.75
CA ASN A 496 31.04 11.91 -10.68
C ASN A 496 32.01 12.96 -10.11
N ALA A 497 31.47 13.84 -9.26
CA ALA A 497 32.22 14.87 -8.58
C ALA A 497 31.84 14.97 -7.09
N PRO A 498 32.76 15.39 -6.22
CA PRO A 498 32.45 15.63 -4.81
C PRO A 498 31.22 16.51 -4.63
N GLY A 499 30.34 16.16 -3.71
CA GLY A 499 29.17 16.95 -3.35
C GLY A 499 27.92 16.76 -4.25
N VAL A 500 28.01 16.18 -5.44
CA VAL A 500 26.83 16.01 -6.30
C VAL A 500 25.78 15.11 -5.65
N LEU A 501 26.18 13.96 -5.13
CA LEU A 501 25.25 13.06 -4.44
C LEU A 501 24.74 13.67 -3.13
N LEU A 502 25.55 14.50 -2.46
CA LEU A 502 25.19 15.18 -1.22
C LEU A 502 23.91 16.01 -1.38
N ILE A 503 23.70 16.63 -2.53
CA ILE A 503 22.50 17.43 -2.81
C ILE A 503 21.23 16.57 -2.63
N LEU A 504 21.23 15.35 -3.18
CA LEU A 504 20.11 14.42 -3.02
C LEU A 504 19.99 13.94 -1.57
N LEU A 505 21.09 13.54 -0.94
CA LEU A 505 21.08 13.02 0.44
C LEU A 505 20.59 14.09 1.42
N SER A 506 21.03 15.35 1.26
CA SER A 506 20.58 16.49 2.09
C SER A 506 19.11 16.81 1.85
N ALA A 507 18.64 16.74 0.60
CA ALA A 507 17.25 16.96 0.27
C ALA A 507 16.34 15.87 0.85
N LEU A 508 16.73 14.59 0.82
CA LEU A 508 16.03 13.50 1.47
C LEU A 508 15.98 13.71 3.00
N ALA A 509 17.11 14.07 3.61
CA ALA A 509 17.19 14.34 5.04
C ALA A 509 16.28 15.52 5.46
N SER A 510 16.20 16.61 4.66
CA SER A 510 15.34 17.76 4.93
C SER A 510 13.85 17.42 4.93
N LYS A 511 13.47 16.28 4.33
CA LYS A 511 12.12 15.73 4.28
C LYS A 511 11.92 14.55 5.24
N ASN A 512 12.85 14.35 6.15
CA ASN A 512 12.86 13.23 7.10
C ASN A 512 12.76 11.85 6.42
N ILE A 513 13.25 11.73 5.19
CA ILE A 513 13.28 10.48 4.44
C ILE A 513 14.56 9.75 4.81
N ASN A 514 14.43 8.56 5.38
CA ASN A 514 15.56 7.74 5.78
C ASN A 514 16.09 6.88 4.63
N ILE A 515 17.41 6.62 4.67
CA ILE A 515 18.13 5.80 3.68
C ILE A 515 18.50 4.49 4.34
N SER A 516 17.91 3.39 3.89
CA SER A 516 18.15 2.05 4.46
C SER A 516 19.25 1.25 3.78
N ASP A 517 19.55 1.57 2.53
CA ASP A 517 20.70 1.02 1.78
C ASP A 517 21.14 2.01 0.69
N LEU A 518 22.41 2.05 0.38
CA LEU A 518 23.00 2.92 -0.63
C LEU A 518 24.11 2.17 -1.37
N ARG A 519 24.07 2.21 -2.70
CA ARG A 519 25.12 1.70 -3.56
C ARG A 519 25.51 2.74 -4.58
N LEU A 520 26.80 2.94 -4.69
CA LEU A 520 27.40 3.82 -5.69
C LEU A 520 28.30 3.02 -6.63
N GLY A 521 28.36 3.46 -7.86
CA GLY A 521 29.27 2.99 -8.87
C GLY A 521 29.57 4.08 -9.89
N LYS A 522 30.61 3.90 -10.70
CA LYS A 522 30.97 4.86 -11.73
C LYS A 522 31.33 4.19 -13.05
N LEU A 523 31.09 4.90 -14.15
CA LEU A 523 31.59 4.54 -15.47
C LEU A 523 32.11 5.83 -16.13
N ASN A 524 33.42 5.88 -16.40
CA ASN A 524 34.11 7.10 -16.81
C ASN A 524 33.89 8.23 -15.80
N ASN A 525 33.35 9.39 -16.24
CA ASN A 525 33.08 10.54 -15.38
C ASN A 525 31.61 10.62 -14.93
N ILE A 526 30.85 9.53 -15.06
CA ILE A 526 29.43 9.43 -14.70
C ILE A 526 29.32 8.57 -13.45
N GLY A 527 28.68 9.12 -12.41
CA GLY A 527 28.29 8.41 -11.22
C GLY A 527 26.90 7.80 -11.36
N TYR A 528 26.71 6.64 -10.78
CA TYR A 528 25.44 5.93 -10.67
C TYR A 528 25.16 5.66 -9.22
N SER A 529 23.93 5.91 -8.79
CA SER A 529 23.52 5.53 -7.43
C SER A 529 22.21 4.76 -7.44
N ALA A 530 22.11 3.81 -6.52
CA ALA A 530 20.88 3.14 -6.15
C ALA A 530 20.70 3.30 -4.65
N ILE A 531 19.58 3.88 -4.24
CA ILE A 531 19.32 4.30 -2.87
C ILE A 531 17.99 3.73 -2.43
N SER A 532 18.00 2.81 -1.47
CA SER A 532 16.80 2.34 -0.80
C SER A 532 16.35 3.37 0.22
N VAL A 533 15.09 3.79 0.16
CA VAL A 533 14.55 4.85 1.01
C VAL A 533 13.28 4.43 1.73
N VAL A 534 13.06 5.02 2.91
CA VAL A 534 11.83 4.88 3.69
C VAL A 534 11.20 6.27 3.84
N GLY A 535 10.04 6.49 3.21
CA GLY A 535 9.37 7.79 3.19
C GLY A 535 8.17 7.81 2.25
N ASP A 536 7.48 8.95 2.19
CA ASP A 536 6.32 9.15 1.31
C ASP A 536 6.76 9.24 -0.17
N SER A 537 6.06 8.52 -1.04
CA SER A 537 6.39 8.43 -2.47
C SER A 537 6.18 9.74 -3.22
N ASN A 538 5.14 10.51 -2.86
CA ASN A 538 4.83 11.77 -3.53
C ASN A 538 5.85 12.84 -3.13
N GLU A 539 6.27 12.86 -1.86
CA GLU A 539 7.35 13.74 -1.41
C GLU A 539 8.65 13.42 -2.14
N ILE A 540 9.00 12.14 -2.26
CA ILE A 540 10.20 11.71 -2.99
C ILE A 540 10.12 12.13 -4.47
N LYS A 541 9.01 11.87 -5.16
CA LYS A 541 8.79 12.28 -6.56
C LYS A 541 8.88 13.79 -6.74
N SER A 542 8.23 14.55 -5.88
CA SER A 542 8.30 16.03 -5.88
C SER A 542 9.73 16.54 -5.69
N LEU A 543 10.48 15.91 -4.79
CA LEU A 543 11.87 16.25 -4.52
C LEU A 543 12.75 15.93 -5.74
N LEU A 544 12.63 14.75 -6.34
CA LEU A 544 13.39 14.39 -7.54
C LEU A 544 13.08 15.30 -8.72
N THR A 545 11.83 15.71 -8.90
CA THR A 545 11.45 16.69 -9.93
C THR A 545 12.14 18.04 -9.72
N LYS A 546 12.23 18.54 -8.48
CA LYS A 546 12.93 19.78 -8.15
C LYS A 546 14.44 19.70 -8.36
N LEU A 547 15.02 18.53 -8.19
CA LEU A 547 16.46 18.28 -8.38
C LEU A 547 16.83 17.97 -9.84
N GLY A 548 15.88 17.81 -10.73
CA GLY A 548 16.06 17.29 -12.09
C GLY A 548 17.13 17.97 -12.94
N ASN A 549 17.44 19.26 -12.71
CA ASN A 549 18.51 19.98 -13.42
C ASN A 549 19.92 19.66 -12.91
N GLN A 550 20.06 18.96 -11.80
CA GLN A 550 21.34 18.64 -11.15
C GLN A 550 21.82 17.23 -11.45
N TYR A 551 20.93 16.40 -12.00
CA TYR A 551 21.19 15.03 -12.37
C TYR A 551 20.90 14.82 -13.85
N TYR A 552 21.69 13.99 -14.52
CA TYR A 552 21.33 13.54 -15.86
C TYR A 552 20.03 12.75 -15.83
N GLU A 553 19.81 12.01 -14.74
CA GLU A 553 18.60 11.23 -14.47
C GLU A 553 18.42 10.99 -12.96
N ALA A 554 17.19 11.10 -12.50
CA ALA A 554 16.79 10.67 -11.16
C ALA A 554 15.37 10.08 -11.23
N ASN A 555 15.22 8.83 -10.88
CA ASN A 555 13.96 8.10 -10.99
C ASN A 555 13.67 7.35 -9.68
N LEU A 556 12.44 7.48 -9.17
CA LEU A 556 11.92 6.62 -8.11
C LEU A 556 11.37 5.35 -8.74
N ILE A 557 11.82 4.20 -8.25
CA ILE A 557 11.25 2.90 -8.53
C ILE A 557 10.57 2.42 -7.25
N GLU A 558 9.27 2.17 -7.34
CA GLU A 558 8.46 1.65 -6.24
C GLU A 558 8.26 0.16 -6.44
N PHE A 559 8.61 -0.59 -5.41
CA PHE A 559 8.39 -2.02 -5.35
C PHE A 559 7.28 -2.26 -4.34
N TYR A 560 6.16 -2.76 -4.80
CA TYR A 560 5.08 -3.15 -3.90
C TYR A 560 5.42 -4.53 -3.33
N SER A 561 5.61 -4.60 -2.00
CA SER A 561 5.60 -5.89 -1.31
C SER A 561 4.20 -6.49 -1.47
N MET A 562 4.12 -7.70 -1.96
CA MET A 562 2.91 -8.48 -1.85
C MET A 562 2.67 -8.92 -0.43
#